data_e52d0259e09d732bc2bb708051681f88
#
_entry.id   e52d0259e09d732bc2bb708051681f88
#
_cell.length_a   1.000
_cell.length_b   1.000
_cell.length_c   1.000
_cell.angle_alpha   90.00
_cell.angle_beta   90.00
_cell.angle_gamma   90.00
#
_symmetry.space_group_name_H-M   'P 1'
#
loop_
_entity.id
_entity.type
_entity.pdbx_description
1 polymer ?
#
loop_
_entity_poly.entity_id
_entity_poly.type
_entity_poly.pdbx_seq_one_letter_code
_entity_poly.pdbx_strand_id
1 'polypeptide(L)'
;MQRLVLVLILVLLPLACGAQQRVELWTYHFSPPFLLENAQGLSHAFVELLNNDPGNHNRFRFELVELPRKRVDVRLARKHPGVLLWATPSFFTAAQVANGKWSQPLLIDQQDFVSLPDAPFEYEGPESLHGLVLGGVLGHRYAELEADIASKAITRQDVQTDLQNIQKLLSGRINTLLIPRSTLLYYRKELQLGELYVSATPLYQFARHLLINGAIGEAVTRYLDGFLDALPNNPEWQILLYQYGLEPIASEQ
;
A
#
# COMPACT_ATOMS: atom_id res chain seq x y z
N MET A 1 -0.71 -65.98 -46.86
CA MET A 1 -1.28 -64.61 -46.75
C MET A 1 -1.23 -64.23 -45.28
N GLN A 2 -0.15 -63.59 -44.84
CA GLN A 2 0.02 -63.09 -43.44
C GLN A 2 -0.49 -61.64 -43.36
N ARG A 3 -1.53 -61.38 -42.58
CA ARG A 3 -2.04 -60.03 -42.34
C ARG A 3 -1.20 -59.41 -41.20
N LEU A 4 -0.44 -58.38 -41.55
CA LEU A 4 0.30 -57.52 -40.61
C LEU A 4 -0.72 -56.59 -39.96
N VAL A 5 -0.98 -56.75 -38.64
CA VAL A 5 -1.78 -55.82 -37.86
C VAL A 5 -0.83 -54.77 -37.28
N LEU A 6 -0.89 -53.56 -37.81
CA LEU A 6 -0.14 -52.41 -37.33
C LEU A 6 -0.88 -51.85 -36.12
N VAL A 7 -0.39 -52.08 -34.91
CA VAL A 7 -0.92 -51.46 -33.66
C VAL A 7 -0.30 -50.07 -33.53
N LEU A 8 -1.08 -49.05 -33.78
CA LEU A 8 -0.70 -47.65 -33.55
C LEU A 8 -0.82 -47.35 -32.07
N ILE A 9 0.26 -47.37 -31.31
CA ILE A 9 0.30 -46.95 -29.92
C ILE A 9 0.27 -45.41 -29.89
N LEU A 10 -0.90 -44.83 -29.63
CA LEU A 10 -1.07 -43.41 -29.39
C LEU A 10 -0.53 -43.11 -27.98
N VAL A 11 0.70 -42.61 -27.87
CA VAL A 11 1.27 -42.14 -26.61
C VAL A 11 0.54 -40.84 -26.23
N LEU A 12 -0.46 -40.91 -25.40
CA LEU A 12 -1.07 -39.78 -24.69
C LEU A 12 -0.03 -39.24 -23.70
N LEU A 13 0.79 -38.29 -24.13
CA LEU A 13 1.57 -37.47 -23.22
C LEU A 13 0.57 -36.69 -22.37
N PRO A 14 0.56 -36.83 -21.02
CA PRO A 14 -0.23 -35.95 -20.19
C PRO A 14 0.34 -34.55 -20.38
N LEU A 15 -0.44 -33.66 -21.00
CA LEU A 15 -0.25 -32.22 -20.87
C LEU A 15 -0.36 -31.93 -19.37
N ALA A 16 0.74 -31.92 -18.67
CA ALA A 16 0.84 -31.44 -17.30
C ALA A 16 0.49 -29.93 -17.34
N CYS A 17 -0.81 -29.63 -17.37
CA CYS A 17 -1.31 -28.32 -17.03
C CYS A 17 -0.99 -28.14 -15.54
N GLY A 18 0.23 -27.69 -15.25
CA GLY A 18 0.66 -27.40 -13.89
C GLY A 18 -0.33 -26.39 -13.29
N ALA A 19 -1.06 -26.82 -12.25
CA ALA A 19 -1.94 -25.92 -11.53
C ALA A 19 -1.11 -24.73 -11.05
N GLN A 20 -1.55 -23.50 -11.37
CA GLN A 20 -0.91 -22.29 -10.90
C GLN A 20 -0.85 -22.29 -9.37
N GLN A 21 0.32 -21.98 -8.83
CA GLN A 21 0.44 -21.78 -7.39
C GLN A 21 -0.28 -20.48 -7.00
N ARG A 22 -1.29 -20.61 -6.15
CA ARG A 22 -1.99 -19.46 -5.57
C ARG A 22 -1.10 -18.74 -4.57
N VAL A 23 -1.04 -17.42 -4.67
CA VAL A 23 -0.24 -16.53 -3.82
C VAL A 23 -1.13 -15.41 -3.30
N GLU A 24 -1.33 -15.35 -1.99
CA GLU A 24 -2.11 -14.27 -1.38
C GLU A 24 -1.27 -13.02 -1.20
N LEU A 25 -1.80 -11.88 -1.68
CA LEU A 25 -1.28 -10.54 -1.44
C LEU A 25 -2.21 -9.85 -0.44
N TRP A 26 -1.71 -9.53 0.75
CA TRP A 26 -2.51 -8.92 1.80
C TRP A 26 -2.39 -7.42 1.78
N THR A 27 -3.47 -6.71 2.04
CA THR A 27 -3.45 -5.28 2.32
C THR A 27 -4.33 -4.94 3.50
N TYR A 28 -3.91 -3.93 4.29
CA TYR A 28 -4.71 -3.29 5.33
C TYR A 28 -4.88 -1.80 5.08
N HIS A 29 -4.45 -1.33 3.91
CA HIS A 29 -4.58 0.06 3.49
C HIS A 29 -5.90 0.25 2.74
N PHE A 30 -6.95 0.62 3.48
CA PHE A 30 -8.30 0.79 2.94
C PHE A 30 -8.55 2.17 2.35
N SER A 31 -7.64 3.14 2.56
CA SER A 31 -7.75 4.48 1.99
C SER A 31 -7.30 4.51 0.53
N PRO A 32 -7.89 5.40 -0.31
CA PRO A 32 -7.33 5.73 -1.61
C PRO A 32 -5.88 6.20 -1.52
N PRO A 33 -5.07 5.96 -2.55
CA PRO A 33 -5.39 5.27 -3.80
C PRO A 33 -5.26 3.73 -3.71
N PHE A 34 -4.93 3.16 -2.53
CA PHE A 34 -4.61 1.74 -2.39
C PHE A 34 -5.81 0.84 -2.62
N LEU A 35 -6.95 1.18 -2.04
CA LEU A 35 -8.22 0.53 -2.30
C LEU A 35 -9.28 1.57 -2.64
N LEU A 36 -10.05 1.26 -3.67
CA LEU A 36 -11.21 2.03 -4.12
C LEU A 36 -12.42 1.10 -4.17
N GLU A 37 -13.60 1.67 -4.35
CA GLU A 37 -14.80 0.90 -4.56
C GLU A 37 -14.71 0.01 -5.82
N ASN A 38 -15.54 -1.02 -5.91
CA ASN A 38 -15.66 -1.92 -7.06
C ASN A 38 -14.37 -2.66 -7.44
N ALA A 39 -13.59 -3.09 -6.46
CA ALA A 39 -12.34 -3.81 -6.66
C ALA A 39 -11.33 -3.02 -7.55
N GLN A 40 -11.21 -1.75 -7.29
CA GLN A 40 -10.28 -0.85 -7.95
C GLN A 40 -9.20 -0.34 -6.97
N GLY A 41 -8.29 0.47 -7.48
CA GLY A 41 -7.21 1.04 -6.70
C GLY A 41 -5.85 0.39 -6.98
N LEU A 42 -4.81 1.02 -6.45
CA LEU A 42 -3.42 0.63 -6.73
C LEU A 42 -3.12 -0.83 -6.34
N SER A 43 -3.77 -1.34 -5.27
CA SER A 43 -3.57 -2.74 -4.85
C SER A 43 -4.11 -3.73 -5.87
N HIS A 44 -5.29 -3.50 -6.43
CA HIS A 44 -5.86 -4.34 -7.48
C HIS A 44 -5.05 -4.26 -8.77
N ALA A 45 -4.69 -3.04 -9.19
CA ALA A 45 -3.88 -2.82 -10.38
C ALA A 45 -2.49 -3.48 -10.26
N PHE A 46 -1.88 -3.45 -9.09
CA PHE A 46 -0.60 -4.12 -8.83
C PHE A 46 -0.72 -5.65 -8.93
N VAL A 47 -1.82 -6.22 -8.44
CA VAL A 47 -2.10 -7.66 -8.59
C VAL A 47 -2.27 -8.03 -10.06
N GLU A 48 -2.96 -7.22 -10.85
CA GLU A 48 -3.12 -7.42 -12.28
C GLU A 48 -1.77 -7.35 -13.01
N LEU A 49 -0.92 -6.38 -12.65
CA LEU A 49 0.42 -6.23 -13.19
C LEU A 49 1.26 -7.49 -12.97
N LEU A 50 1.23 -8.07 -11.76
CA LEU A 50 1.92 -9.34 -11.44
C LEU A 50 1.35 -10.54 -12.21
N ASN A 51 0.03 -10.61 -12.36
CA ASN A 51 -0.61 -11.72 -13.06
C ASN A 51 -0.40 -11.66 -14.58
N ASN A 52 -0.28 -10.46 -15.14
CA ASN A 52 -0.09 -10.24 -16.58
C ASN A 52 1.40 -10.16 -16.98
N ASP A 53 2.32 -10.13 -16.00
CA ASP A 53 3.75 -10.10 -16.29
C ASP A 53 4.20 -11.33 -17.08
N PRO A 54 4.83 -11.15 -18.26
CA PRO A 54 5.35 -12.27 -19.05
C PRO A 54 6.33 -13.16 -18.27
N GLY A 55 7.11 -12.60 -17.36
CA GLY A 55 8.06 -13.33 -16.51
C GLY A 55 7.38 -14.31 -15.54
N ASN A 56 6.09 -14.15 -15.28
CA ASN A 56 5.31 -15.10 -14.49
C ASN A 56 5.15 -16.46 -15.20
N HIS A 57 5.09 -16.48 -16.53
CA HIS A 57 4.85 -17.71 -17.31
C HIS A 57 3.68 -18.55 -16.83
N ASN A 58 2.64 -17.93 -16.31
CA ASN A 58 1.46 -18.59 -15.69
C ASN A 58 1.80 -19.55 -14.54
N ARG A 59 2.94 -19.38 -13.86
CA ARG A 59 3.34 -20.24 -12.72
C ARG A 59 2.58 -19.88 -11.44
N PHE A 60 2.29 -18.59 -11.25
CA PHE A 60 1.68 -18.06 -10.05
C PHE A 60 0.37 -17.34 -10.37
N ARG A 61 -0.61 -17.50 -9.48
CA ARG A 61 -1.86 -16.73 -9.48
C ARG A 61 -1.89 -15.88 -8.22
N PHE A 62 -1.71 -14.58 -8.38
CA PHE A 62 -1.75 -13.61 -7.30
C PHE A 62 -3.21 -13.18 -7.04
N GLU A 63 -3.60 -13.14 -5.78
CA GLU A 63 -4.94 -12.75 -5.36
C GLU A 63 -4.87 -11.78 -4.19
N LEU A 64 -5.59 -10.64 -4.31
CA LEU A 64 -5.67 -9.65 -3.25
C LEU A 64 -6.59 -10.14 -2.14
N VAL A 65 -6.12 -9.99 -0.90
CA VAL A 65 -6.88 -10.30 0.31
C VAL A 65 -6.86 -9.08 1.24
N GLU A 66 -7.99 -8.44 1.36
CA GLU A 66 -8.19 -7.29 2.23
C GLU A 66 -8.38 -7.74 3.67
N LEU A 67 -7.56 -7.24 4.58
CA LEU A 67 -7.54 -7.67 5.97
C LEU A 67 -7.38 -6.49 6.92
N PRO A 68 -8.13 -6.41 8.00
CA PRO A 68 -7.81 -5.49 9.08
C PRO A 68 -6.41 -5.74 9.65
N ARG A 69 -5.69 -4.70 10.06
CA ARG A 69 -4.31 -4.78 10.56
C ARG A 69 -4.11 -5.90 11.59
N LYS A 70 -5.02 -6.05 12.55
CA LYS A 70 -4.94 -7.12 13.56
C LYS A 70 -4.94 -8.53 12.96
N ARG A 71 -5.64 -8.73 11.83
CA ARG A 71 -5.62 -10.02 11.12
C ARG A 71 -4.31 -10.25 10.37
N VAL A 72 -3.72 -9.20 9.80
CA VAL A 72 -2.38 -9.26 9.23
C VAL A 72 -1.38 -9.67 10.31
N ASP A 73 -1.39 -9.03 11.48
CA ASP A 73 -0.50 -9.36 12.60
C ASP A 73 -0.62 -10.84 13.01
N VAL A 74 -1.83 -11.39 13.07
CA VAL A 74 -2.06 -12.82 13.34
C VAL A 74 -1.48 -13.72 12.24
N ARG A 75 -1.62 -13.34 10.96
CA ARG A 75 -1.04 -14.11 9.84
C ARG A 75 0.48 -14.12 9.89
N LEU A 76 1.10 -12.98 10.15
CA LEU A 76 2.55 -12.86 10.30
C LEU A 76 3.05 -13.73 11.48
N ALA A 77 2.41 -13.63 12.64
CA ALA A 77 2.77 -14.41 13.83
C ALA A 77 2.64 -15.94 13.60
N ARG A 78 1.65 -16.37 12.81
CA ARG A 78 1.43 -17.78 12.44
C ARG A 78 2.28 -18.23 11.24
N LYS A 79 3.14 -17.37 10.71
CA LYS A 79 3.97 -17.64 9.52
C LYS A 79 3.13 -18.09 8.30
N HIS A 80 1.91 -17.55 8.17
CA HIS A 80 1.06 -17.86 7.04
C HIS A 80 1.72 -17.41 5.74
N PRO A 81 1.77 -18.25 4.67
CA PRO A 81 2.40 -17.86 3.41
C PRO A 81 1.61 -16.72 2.73
N GLY A 82 2.32 -15.70 2.29
CA GLY A 82 1.73 -14.54 1.61
C GLY A 82 2.66 -13.35 1.56
N VAL A 83 2.23 -12.28 0.93
CA VAL A 83 2.96 -11.02 0.80
C VAL A 83 2.10 -9.88 1.32
N LEU A 84 2.64 -9.06 2.19
CA LEU A 84 1.96 -7.84 2.65
C LEU A 84 2.35 -6.67 1.77
N LEU A 85 1.36 -6.02 1.17
CA LEU A 85 1.53 -4.85 0.31
C LEU A 85 1.65 -3.56 1.12
N TRP A 86 2.43 -2.60 0.62
CA TRP A 86 2.53 -1.22 1.08
C TRP A 86 2.95 -1.07 2.55
N ALA A 87 3.63 -2.07 3.06
CA ALA A 87 4.06 -2.10 4.45
C ALA A 87 5.27 -1.18 4.68
N THR A 88 5.35 -0.60 5.86
CA THR A 88 6.46 0.26 6.30
C THR A 88 7.19 -0.43 7.45
N PRO A 89 8.50 -0.71 7.34
CA PRO A 89 9.24 -1.44 8.36
C PRO A 89 9.09 -0.90 9.80
N SER A 90 9.11 0.43 9.97
CA SER A 90 8.99 1.09 11.27
C SER A 90 7.62 0.89 11.96
N PHE A 91 6.61 0.40 11.23
CA PHE A 91 5.27 0.15 11.79
C PHE A 91 5.10 -1.28 12.32
N PHE A 92 6.18 -2.06 12.35
CA PHE A 92 6.21 -3.44 12.84
C PHE A 92 7.34 -3.62 13.84
N THR A 93 7.10 -4.48 14.83
CA THR A 93 8.18 -4.94 15.72
C THR A 93 9.05 -5.97 15.01
N ALA A 94 10.32 -6.10 15.42
CA ALA A 94 11.23 -7.10 14.87
C ALA A 94 10.64 -8.54 14.97
N ALA A 95 9.92 -8.84 16.05
CA ALA A 95 9.28 -10.15 16.24
C ALA A 95 8.17 -10.42 15.21
N GLN A 96 7.39 -9.40 14.82
CA GLN A 96 6.32 -9.54 13.82
C GLN A 96 6.86 -9.88 12.43
N VAL A 97 8.05 -9.41 12.10
CA VAL A 97 8.63 -9.52 10.75
C VAL A 97 9.85 -10.44 10.68
N ALA A 98 10.18 -11.15 11.76
CA ALA A 98 11.37 -11.99 11.87
C ALA A 98 11.51 -13.07 10.78
N ASN A 99 10.42 -13.50 10.18
CA ASN A 99 10.40 -14.51 9.11
C ASN A 99 10.14 -13.92 7.72
N GLY A 100 10.10 -12.60 7.61
CA GLY A 100 9.81 -11.88 6.39
C GLY A 100 11.06 -11.28 5.74
N LYS A 101 10.99 -11.12 4.43
CA LYS A 101 11.96 -10.37 3.63
C LYS A 101 11.28 -9.09 3.14
N TRP A 102 11.92 -7.95 3.38
CA TRP A 102 11.49 -6.66 2.83
C TRP A 102 11.98 -6.52 1.39
N SER A 103 11.10 -6.01 0.52
CA SER A 103 11.52 -5.56 -0.82
C SER A 103 12.31 -4.25 -0.72
N GLN A 104 12.90 -3.82 -1.84
CA GLN A 104 13.21 -2.41 -2.04
C GLN A 104 11.95 -1.55 -1.89
N PRO A 105 12.09 -0.23 -1.62
CA PRO A 105 10.95 0.67 -1.55
C PRO A 105 10.23 0.74 -2.90
N LEU A 106 8.89 0.77 -2.85
CA LEU A 106 8.02 0.91 -4.02
C LEU A 106 7.50 2.34 -4.17
N LEU A 107 7.24 2.99 -3.03
CA LEU A 107 6.73 4.35 -2.95
C LEU A 107 7.39 5.05 -1.76
N ILE A 108 7.65 6.32 -1.90
CA ILE A 108 7.92 7.22 -0.77
C ILE A 108 6.61 7.92 -0.43
N ASP A 109 6.27 7.94 0.83
CA ASP A 109 5.07 8.60 1.34
C ASP A 109 5.41 9.40 2.59
N GLN A 110 4.51 10.26 2.99
CA GLN A 110 4.69 11.06 4.21
C GLN A 110 3.34 11.42 4.80
N GLN A 111 3.35 11.74 6.09
CA GLN A 111 2.16 12.18 6.81
C GLN A 111 2.15 13.71 6.83
N ASP A 112 1.34 14.30 5.98
CA ASP A 112 1.26 15.76 5.81
C ASP A 112 0.25 16.39 6.75
N PHE A 113 0.59 17.61 7.22
CA PHE A 113 -0.40 18.53 7.76
C PHE A 113 -0.99 19.38 6.65
N VAL A 114 -2.31 19.44 6.61
CA VAL A 114 -3.05 20.18 5.58
C VAL A 114 -4.03 21.15 6.24
N SER A 115 -4.06 22.39 5.76
CA SER A 115 -4.91 23.45 6.25
C SER A 115 -5.50 24.27 5.11
N LEU A 116 -6.33 25.27 5.42
CA LEU A 116 -6.87 26.19 4.44
C LEU A 116 -5.84 27.28 4.09
N PRO A 117 -5.81 27.78 2.84
CA PRO A 117 -4.84 28.81 2.43
C PRO A 117 -5.00 30.13 3.15
N ASP A 118 -6.21 30.46 3.59
CA ASP A 118 -6.52 31.68 4.34
C ASP A 118 -6.23 31.55 5.84
N ALA A 119 -5.94 30.33 6.32
CA ALA A 119 -5.51 30.03 7.67
C ALA A 119 -4.40 28.98 7.64
N PRO A 120 -3.22 29.30 7.06
CA PRO A 120 -2.15 28.35 6.85
C PRO A 120 -1.56 27.89 8.18
N PHE A 121 -1.30 26.60 8.30
CA PHE A 121 -0.65 25.98 9.46
C PHE A 121 0.71 25.41 9.05
N GLU A 122 1.78 25.82 9.73
CA GLU A 122 3.11 25.22 9.63
C GLU A 122 3.42 24.40 10.88
N TYR A 123 3.90 23.17 10.66
CA TYR A 123 4.31 22.28 11.75
C TYR A 123 5.77 22.54 12.11
N GLU A 124 5.99 23.00 13.33
CA GLU A 124 7.32 23.28 13.91
C GLU A 124 7.61 22.41 15.15
N GLY A 125 6.78 21.39 15.37
CA GLY A 125 6.81 20.51 16.54
C GLY A 125 5.43 20.41 17.17
N PRO A 126 5.24 19.50 18.16
CA PRO A 126 3.94 19.25 18.79
C PRO A 126 3.31 20.53 19.39
N GLU A 127 4.12 21.42 19.93
CA GLU A 127 3.67 22.67 20.55
C GLU A 127 2.95 23.61 19.55
N SER A 128 3.30 23.54 18.24
CA SER A 128 2.64 24.34 17.21
C SER A 128 1.15 24.00 17.02
N LEU A 129 0.73 22.82 17.51
CA LEU A 129 -0.66 22.35 17.48
C LEU A 129 -1.46 22.73 18.74
N HIS A 130 -0.82 23.31 19.77
CA HIS A 130 -1.52 23.64 21.02
C HIS A 130 -2.66 24.63 20.78
N GLY A 131 -3.82 24.33 21.31
CA GLY A 131 -5.03 25.14 21.14
C GLY A 131 -5.73 24.98 19.78
N LEU A 132 -5.15 24.19 18.85
CA LEU A 132 -5.77 23.88 17.57
C LEU A 132 -6.58 22.59 17.61
N VAL A 133 -7.51 22.48 16.66
CA VAL A 133 -8.29 21.27 16.43
C VAL A 133 -7.67 20.50 15.26
N LEU A 134 -7.08 19.35 15.58
CA LEU A 134 -6.47 18.43 14.64
C LEU A 134 -7.49 17.38 14.17
N GLY A 135 -7.71 17.26 12.88
CA GLY A 135 -8.46 16.14 12.27
C GLY A 135 -7.61 14.89 12.18
N GLY A 136 -8.08 13.78 12.70
CA GLY A 136 -7.45 12.48 12.63
C GLY A 136 -8.39 11.40 12.09
N VAL A 137 -7.81 10.24 11.74
CA VAL A 137 -8.60 9.06 11.37
C VAL A 137 -8.62 8.08 12.54
N LEU A 138 -9.80 7.55 12.82
CA LEU A 138 -10.04 6.64 13.94
C LEU A 138 -9.12 5.40 13.85
N GLY A 139 -8.39 5.15 14.93
CA GLY A 139 -7.43 4.04 15.02
C GLY A 139 -6.03 4.35 14.50
N HIS A 140 -5.80 5.48 13.84
CA HIS A 140 -4.44 5.94 13.52
C HIS A 140 -3.75 6.47 14.78
N ARG A 141 -2.48 6.12 14.93
CA ARG A 141 -1.63 6.60 16.01
C ARG A 141 -0.52 7.49 15.46
N TYR A 142 -0.39 8.65 16.09
CA TYR A 142 0.63 9.65 15.76
C TYR A 142 1.57 9.74 16.94
N ALA A 143 2.58 8.85 16.99
CA ALA A 143 3.41 8.61 18.18
C ALA A 143 3.99 9.89 18.79
N GLU A 144 4.41 10.84 17.95
CA GLU A 144 5.00 12.11 18.38
C GLU A 144 3.97 13.05 19.04
N LEU A 145 2.67 12.89 18.75
CA LEU A 145 1.60 13.75 19.24
C LEU A 145 0.80 13.12 20.40
N GLU A 146 1.03 11.84 20.72
CA GLU A 146 0.22 11.09 21.68
C GLU A 146 0.23 11.73 23.09
N ALA A 147 1.35 12.27 23.54
CA ALA A 147 1.48 12.90 24.85
C ALA A 147 0.61 14.18 24.95
N ASP A 148 0.65 15.03 23.92
CA ASP A 148 -0.08 16.30 23.88
C ASP A 148 -1.57 16.08 23.61
N ILE A 149 -1.94 15.04 22.86
CA ILE A 149 -3.31 14.60 22.70
C ILE A 149 -3.86 14.09 24.06
N ALA A 150 -3.10 13.26 24.77
CA ALA A 150 -3.53 12.71 26.06
C ALA A 150 -3.67 13.80 27.15
N SER A 151 -2.80 14.80 27.15
CA SER A 151 -2.86 15.96 28.06
C SER A 151 -3.93 16.98 27.66
N LYS A 152 -4.55 16.84 26.47
CA LYS A 152 -5.50 17.77 25.85
C LYS A 152 -4.88 19.13 25.45
N ALA A 153 -3.55 19.21 25.34
CA ALA A 153 -2.89 20.36 24.73
C ALA A 153 -3.26 20.48 23.25
N ILE A 154 -3.43 19.33 22.59
CA ILE A 154 -3.97 19.19 21.22
C ILE A 154 -5.40 18.63 21.30
N THR A 155 -6.36 19.31 20.70
CA THR A 155 -7.73 18.80 20.53
C THR A 155 -7.81 17.96 19.28
N ARG A 156 -7.83 16.63 19.42
CA ARG A 156 -7.98 15.72 18.28
C ARG A 156 -9.45 15.34 18.07
N GLN A 157 -9.91 15.43 16.83
CA GLN A 157 -11.23 15.00 16.39
C GLN A 157 -11.14 13.94 15.31
N ASP A 158 -11.46 12.69 15.65
CA ASP A 158 -11.41 11.57 14.73
C ASP A 158 -12.67 11.44 13.87
N VAL A 159 -12.46 10.96 12.64
CA VAL A 159 -13.49 10.51 11.70
C VAL A 159 -13.10 9.14 11.13
N GLN A 160 -14.00 8.52 10.35
CA GLN A 160 -13.76 7.19 9.79
C GLN A 160 -12.82 7.23 8.58
N THR A 161 -12.81 8.32 7.80
CA THR A 161 -12.08 8.41 6.53
C THR A 161 -11.37 9.76 6.37
N ASP A 162 -10.29 9.77 5.60
CA ASP A 162 -9.59 11.00 5.23
C ASP A 162 -10.50 11.99 4.49
N LEU A 163 -11.43 11.50 3.65
CA LEU A 163 -12.40 12.34 2.96
C LEU A 163 -13.26 13.14 3.93
N GLN A 164 -13.73 12.52 5.01
CA GLN A 164 -14.51 13.21 6.05
C GLN A 164 -13.67 14.29 6.74
N ASN A 165 -12.36 14.07 6.94
CA ASN A 165 -11.46 15.11 7.47
C ASN A 165 -11.30 16.28 6.50
N ILE A 166 -11.12 16.01 5.21
CA ILE A 166 -11.08 17.04 4.17
C ILE A 166 -12.37 17.87 4.20
N GLN A 167 -13.55 17.25 4.28
CA GLN A 167 -14.83 17.93 4.37
C GLN A 167 -14.95 18.79 5.63
N LYS A 168 -14.44 18.30 6.78
CA LYS A 168 -14.41 19.09 8.03
C LYS A 168 -13.48 20.29 7.90
N LEU A 169 -12.31 20.13 7.27
CA LEU A 169 -11.39 21.23 7.02
C LEU A 169 -12.03 22.31 6.13
N LEU A 170 -12.59 21.90 4.99
CA LEU A 170 -13.27 22.82 4.06
C LEU A 170 -14.46 23.55 4.68
N SER A 171 -15.09 22.97 5.71
CA SER A 171 -16.19 23.60 6.47
C SER A 171 -15.73 24.40 7.70
N GLY A 172 -14.42 24.55 7.91
CA GLY A 172 -13.86 25.30 9.05
C GLY A 172 -14.06 24.65 10.42
N ARG A 173 -14.37 23.35 10.47
CA ARG A 173 -14.60 22.62 11.73
C ARG A 173 -13.33 22.13 12.42
N ILE A 174 -12.23 22.08 11.70
CA ILE A 174 -10.88 21.75 12.18
C ILE A 174 -9.90 22.77 11.61
N ASN A 175 -8.79 22.97 12.30
CA ASN A 175 -7.75 23.92 11.86
C ASN A 175 -6.77 23.27 10.86
N THR A 176 -6.42 22.01 11.12
CA THR A 176 -5.54 21.22 10.26
C THR A 176 -5.93 19.75 10.36
N LEU A 177 -5.51 18.96 9.38
CA LEU A 177 -5.66 17.51 9.39
C LEU A 177 -4.34 16.82 9.06
N LEU A 178 -4.16 15.58 9.52
CA LEU A 178 -3.09 14.69 9.11
C LEU A 178 -3.60 13.70 8.07
N ILE A 179 -2.90 13.61 6.94
CA ILE A 179 -3.26 12.75 5.82
C ILE A 179 -2.00 12.21 5.12
N PRO A 180 -1.95 10.93 4.71
CA PRO A 180 -0.88 10.46 3.85
C PRO A 180 -0.84 11.26 2.55
N ARG A 181 0.35 11.66 2.09
CA ARG A 181 0.51 12.43 0.85
C ARG A 181 -0.11 11.72 -0.35
N SER A 182 0.08 10.42 -0.45
CA SER A 182 -0.54 9.58 -1.48
C SER A 182 -2.06 9.74 -1.53
N THR A 183 -2.71 9.75 -0.37
CA THR A 183 -4.17 9.92 -0.25
C THR A 183 -4.59 11.36 -0.58
N LEU A 184 -3.83 12.36 -0.15
CA LEU A 184 -4.08 13.77 -0.47
C LEU A 184 -4.01 14.02 -1.98
N LEU A 185 -2.96 13.53 -2.64
CA LEU A 185 -2.76 13.70 -4.09
C LEU A 185 -3.90 13.05 -4.89
N TYR A 186 -4.34 11.85 -4.47
CA TYR A 186 -5.51 11.20 -5.06
C TYR A 186 -6.75 12.08 -4.94
N TYR A 187 -7.10 12.55 -3.74
CA TYR A 187 -8.30 13.38 -3.55
C TYR A 187 -8.21 14.74 -4.25
N ARG A 188 -7.03 15.35 -4.30
CA ARG A 188 -6.85 16.60 -5.06
C ARG A 188 -7.19 16.42 -6.52
N LYS A 189 -6.79 15.30 -7.13
CA LYS A 189 -7.07 14.96 -8.52
C LYS A 189 -8.54 14.63 -8.75
N GLU A 190 -9.07 13.69 -7.98
CA GLU A 190 -10.43 13.16 -8.18
C GLU A 190 -11.54 14.16 -7.86
N LEU A 191 -11.36 14.95 -6.82
CA LEU A 191 -12.37 15.90 -6.37
C LEU A 191 -12.14 17.32 -6.90
N GLN A 192 -11.08 17.53 -7.70
CA GLN A 192 -10.67 18.85 -8.18
C GLN A 192 -10.64 19.87 -7.04
N LEU A 193 -10.09 19.46 -5.90
CA LEU A 193 -10.01 20.30 -4.72
C LEU A 193 -9.24 21.58 -5.08
N GLY A 194 -9.77 22.72 -4.63
CA GLY A 194 -9.09 24.01 -4.71
C GLY A 194 -7.74 23.97 -3.99
N GLU A 195 -7.08 25.09 -3.93
CA GLU A 195 -5.81 25.20 -3.21
C GLU A 195 -6.01 24.84 -1.74
N LEU A 196 -5.13 23.97 -1.27
CA LEU A 196 -4.96 23.61 0.14
C LEU A 196 -3.53 23.91 0.52
N TYR A 197 -3.32 24.46 1.69
CA TYR A 197 -1.99 24.68 2.21
C TYR A 197 -1.46 23.38 2.81
N VAL A 198 -0.26 22.99 2.42
CA VAL A 198 0.45 21.83 2.96
C VAL A 198 1.68 22.34 3.67
N SER A 199 1.83 22.00 4.94
CA SER A 199 3.01 22.35 5.73
C SER A 199 4.30 21.88 5.04
N ALA A 200 5.32 22.72 5.03
CA ALA A 200 6.63 22.35 4.51
C ALA A 200 7.25 21.17 5.30
N THR A 201 6.94 21.11 6.60
CA THR A 201 7.39 20.03 7.48
C THR A 201 6.28 18.99 7.66
N PRO A 202 6.44 17.74 7.17
CA PRO A 202 5.51 16.64 7.47
C PRO A 202 5.72 16.15 8.90
N LEU A 203 4.74 15.42 9.45
CA LEU A 203 4.93 14.75 10.74
C LEU A 203 6.06 13.72 10.67
N TYR A 204 6.09 12.91 9.61
CA TYR A 204 7.18 11.98 9.28
C TYR A 204 7.11 11.53 7.83
N GLN A 205 8.25 11.04 7.31
CA GLN A 205 8.35 10.38 6.01
C GLN A 205 8.57 8.88 6.19
N PHE A 206 8.12 8.09 5.22
CA PHE A 206 8.27 6.64 5.24
C PHE A 206 8.23 6.05 3.83
N ALA A 207 8.89 4.91 3.68
CA ALA A 207 8.82 4.14 2.46
C ALA A 207 7.81 3.01 2.57
N ARG A 208 7.12 2.72 1.47
CA ARG A 208 6.21 1.57 1.35
C ARG A 208 6.90 0.45 0.60
N HIS A 209 6.86 -0.72 1.18
CA HIS A 209 7.52 -1.94 0.71
C HIS A 209 6.53 -3.09 0.56
N LEU A 210 6.97 -4.17 -0.03
CA LEU A 210 6.40 -5.48 0.20
C LEU A 210 7.12 -6.16 1.37
N LEU A 211 6.36 -6.83 2.22
CA LEU A 211 6.89 -7.78 3.20
C LEU A 211 6.54 -9.19 2.71
N ILE A 212 7.54 -9.88 2.17
CA ILE A 212 7.42 -11.26 1.66
C ILE A 212 7.60 -12.20 2.86
N ASN A 213 6.55 -12.90 3.26
CA ASN A 213 6.65 -13.85 4.36
C ASN A 213 7.41 -15.11 3.92
N GLY A 214 8.43 -15.53 4.68
CA GLY A 214 9.33 -16.61 4.32
C GLY A 214 8.69 -17.99 4.06
N ALA A 215 7.46 -18.22 4.50
CA ALA A 215 6.71 -19.45 4.23
C ALA A 215 6.16 -19.53 2.78
N ILE A 216 6.30 -18.49 1.97
CA ILE A 216 5.72 -18.43 0.62
C ILE A 216 6.43 -19.34 -0.40
N GLY A 217 7.67 -19.72 -0.13
CA GLY A 217 8.50 -20.54 -1.00
C GLY A 217 9.49 -19.76 -1.86
N GLU A 218 10.62 -20.39 -2.11
CA GLU A 218 11.76 -19.75 -2.80
C GLU A 218 11.45 -19.36 -4.25
N ALA A 219 10.65 -20.16 -4.97
CA ALA A 219 10.31 -19.88 -6.36
C ALA A 219 9.50 -18.59 -6.52
N VAL A 220 8.53 -18.35 -5.61
CA VAL A 220 7.74 -17.11 -5.58
C VAL A 220 8.61 -15.93 -5.18
N THR A 221 9.46 -16.10 -4.15
CA THR A 221 10.36 -15.03 -3.69
C THR A 221 11.29 -14.59 -4.82
N ARG A 222 11.92 -15.53 -5.52
CA ARG A 222 12.83 -15.23 -6.65
C ARG A 222 12.11 -14.52 -7.81
N TYR A 223 10.87 -14.94 -8.11
CA TYR A 223 10.07 -14.27 -9.12
C TYR A 223 9.76 -12.82 -8.70
N LEU A 224 9.28 -12.62 -7.46
CA LEU A 224 8.98 -11.28 -6.96
C LEU A 224 10.22 -10.38 -6.93
N ASP A 225 11.39 -10.88 -6.52
CA ASP A 225 12.63 -10.11 -6.56
C ASP A 225 12.93 -9.60 -7.99
N GLY A 226 12.93 -10.49 -8.98
CA GLY A 226 13.18 -10.09 -10.37
C GLY A 226 12.12 -9.13 -10.93
N PHE A 227 10.85 -9.34 -10.61
CA PHE A 227 9.76 -8.43 -10.98
C PHE A 227 9.96 -7.04 -10.36
N LEU A 228 10.29 -6.97 -9.07
CA LEU A 228 10.47 -5.72 -8.34
C LEU A 228 11.72 -4.95 -8.79
N ASP A 229 12.79 -5.65 -9.16
CA ASP A 229 13.99 -5.03 -9.72
C ASP A 229 13.71 -4.36 -11.08
N ALA A 230 12.82 -4.93 -11.88
CA ALA A 230 12.40 -4.35 -13.16
C ALA A 230 11.31 -3.28 -13.04
N LEU A 231 10.58 -3.24 -11.91
CA LEU A 231 9.38 -2.42 -11.73
C LEU A 231 9.59 -0.90 -11.93
N PRO A 232 10.69 -0.27 -11.47
CA PRO A 232 10.90 1.16 -11.67
C PRO A 232 10.93 1.57 -13.15
N ASN A 233 11.35 0.66 -14.04
CA ASN A 233 11.42 0.87 -15.48
C ASN A 233 10.21 0.31 -16.24
N ASN A 234 9.21 -0.23 -15.54
CA ASN A 234 8.01 -0.79 -16.15
C ASN A 234 7.04 0.35 -16.54
N PRO A 235 6.73 0.53 -17.85
CA PRO A 235 5.85 1.61 -18.30
C PRO A 235 4.43 1.53 -17.72
N GLU A 236 3.89 0.32 -17.54
CA GLU A 236 2.54 0.14 -16.97
C GLU A 236 2.51 0.59 -15.51
N TRP A 237 3.57 0.28 -14.75
CA TRP A 237 3.72 0.76 -13.38
C TRP A 237 3.76 2.30 -13.31
N GLN A 238 4.55 2.94 -14.17
CA GLN A 238 4.64 4.41 -14.23
C GLN A 238 3.30 5.04 -14.59
N ILE A 239 2.55 4.44 -15.55
CA ILE A 239 1.20 4.88 -15.92
C ILE A 239 0.26 4.75 -14.72
N LEU A 240 0.32 3.63 -13.98
CA LEU A 240 -0.51 3.43 -12.78
C LEU A 240 -0.22 4.49 -11.72
N LEU A 241 1.05 4.76 -11.42
CA LEU A 241 1.42 5.81 -10.47
C LEU A 241 0.84 7.16 -10.90
N TYR A 242 1.02 7.54 -12.15
CA TYR A 242 0.48 8.78 -12.69
C TYR A 242 -1.06 8.83 -12.62
N GLN A 243 -1.75 7.72 -12.90
CA GLN A 243 -3.21 7.63 -12.78
C GLN A 243 -3.71 7.95 -11.39
N TYR A 244 -2.98 7.52 -10.37
CA TYR A 244 -3.33 7.78 -8.96
C TYR A 244 -2.70 9.05 -8.38
N GLY A 245 -2.02 9.86 -9.20
CA GLY A 245 -1.36 11.09 -8.77
C GLY A 245 -0.09 10.84 -7.94
N LEU A 246 0.49 9.65 -8.04
CA LEU A 246 1.72 9.27 -7.35
C LEU A 246 2.96 9.50 -8.24
N GLU A 247 4.09 9.70 -7.62
CA GLU A 247 5.37 9.84 -8.31
C GLU A 247 6.21 8.56 -8.18
N PRO A 248 6.89 8.13 -9.24
CA PRO A 248 7.85 7.03 -9.16
C PRO A 248 9.04 7.43 -8.28
N ILE A 249 9.62 6.46 -7.57
CA ILE A 249 10.90 6.67 -6.91
C ILE A 249 11.93 6.90 -8.01
N ALA A 250 12.67 8.02 -7.92
CA ALA A 250 13.77 8.26 -8.83
C ALA A 250 14.79 7.13 -8.70
N SER A 251 15.09 6.45 -9.81
CA SER A 251 16.21 5.51 -9.85
C SER A 251 17.49 6.30 -9.60
N GLU A 252 18.23 5.95 -8.56
CA GLU A 252 19.60 6.47 -8.40
C GLU A 252 20.39 6.07 -9.68
N GLN A 253 20.83 7.09 -10.42
CA GLN A 253 21.69 6.93 -11.59
C GLN A 253 23.14 6.71 -11.14
#